data_167cdfd5fe9e9e5ff13967dc499d958d
#
_entry.id   167cdfd5fe9e9e5ff13967dc499d958d
#
_cell.length_a   1.000
_cell.length_b   1.000
_cell.length_c   1.000
_cell.angle_alpha   90.00
_cell.angle_beta   90.00
_cell.angle_gamma   90.00
#
_symmetry.space_group_name_H-M   'P 1'
#
loop_
_entity.id
_entity.type
_entity.pdbx_description
1 polymer ?
#
loop_
_entity_poly.entity_id
_entity_poly.type
_entity_poly.pdbx_seq_one_letter_code
_entity_poly.pdbx_strand_id
1 'polypeptide(L)'
;MMYMNTMTGEIIDEESFDELVDEEMEMWLDEYNFERWIDERYNAHEIFSMCEMERQEVYEEFYDAMREKAIENMDYEPAEEEE
;
A
#
# COMPACT_ATOMS: atom_id res chain seq x y z
N MET A 1 -12.65 -12.45 5.59
CA MET A 1 -12.16 -11.55 6.64
C MET A 1 -12.93 -10.26 6.61
N MET A 2 -13.24 -9.74 7.78
CA MET A 2 -14.03 -8.50 7.88
C MET A 2 -13.19 -7.38 8.48
N TYR A 3 -13.54 -6.16 8.15
CA TYR A 3 -12.88 -4.98 8.69
C TYR A 3 -13.90 -4.02 9.28
N MET A 4 -13.54 -3.38 10.35
CA MET A 4 -14.42 -2.46 11.05
C MET A 4 -13.84 -1.05 11.01
N ASN A 5 -14.70 -0.10 10.68
CA ASN A 5 -14.35 1.32 10.76
C ASN A 5 -14.32 1.72 12.24
N THR A 6 -13.16 2.17 12.71
CA THR A 6 -12.97 2.53 14.13
C THR A 6 -13.71 3.80 14.53
N MET A 7 -14.12 4.62 13.58
CA MET A 7 -14.85 5.85 13.85
C MET A 7 -16.36 5.67 13.84
N THR A 8 -16.86 4.82 12.95
CA THR A 8 -18.31 4.62 12.78
C THR A 8 -18.80 3.29 13.29
N GLY A 9 -17.90 2.31 13.45
CA GLY A 9 -18.26 0.96 13.84
C GLY A 9 -18.83 0.12 12.70
N GLU A 10 -18.86 0.65 11.48
CA GLU A 10 -19.33 -0.07 10.32
C GLU A 10 -18.41 -1.22 9.95
N ILE A 11 -19.00 -2.37 9.66
CA ILE A 11 -18.24 -3.55 9.27
C ILE A 11 -18.41 -3.79 7.77
N ILE A 12 -17.28 -3.97 7.09
CA ILE A 12 -17.26 -4.26 5.66
C ILE A 12 -16.49 -5.56 5.41
N ASP A 13 -16.73 -6.15 4.26
CA ASP A 13 -16.01 -7.36 3.87
C ASP A 13 -14.64 -7.02 3.27
N GLU A 14 -13.84 -8.04 3.04
CA GLU A 14 -12.49 -7.89 2.49
C GLU A 14 -12.51 -7.24 1.10
N GLU A 15 -13.46 -7.60 0.28
CA GLU A 15 -13.60 -7.06 -1.07
C GLU A 15 -13.84 -5.56 -1.06
N SER A 16 -14.76 -5.10 -0.23
CA SER A 16 -15.03 -3.67 -0.05
C SER A 16 -13.83 -2.94 0.53
N PHE A 17 -13.14 -3.57 1.48
CA PHE A 17 -11.95 -3.00 2.08
C PHE A 17 -10.85 -2.83 1.03
N ASP A 18 -10.62 -3.83 0.18
CA ASP A 18 -9.62 -3.76 -0.88
C ASP A 18 -9.92 -2.64 -1.87
N GLU A 19 -11.19 -2.41 -2.21
CA GLU A 19 -11.59 -1.30 -3.06
C GLU A 19 -11.25 0.05 -2.43
N LEU A 20 -11.49 0.18 -1.14
CA LEU A 20 -11.16 1.42 -0.41
C LEU A 20 -9.64 1.61 -0.33
N VAL A 21 -8.90 0.54 -0.13
CA VAL A 21 -7.43 0.59 -0.11
C VAL A 21 -6.92 1.06 -1.48
N ASP A 22 -7.46 0.53 -2.56
CA ASP A 22 -7.07 0.91 -3.91
C ASP A 22 -7.32 2.40 -4.17
N GLU A 23 -8.46 2.92 -3.74
CA GLU A 23 -8.77 4.35 -3.86
C GLU A 23 -7.77 5.21 -3.08
N GLU A 24 -7.48 4.81 -1.86
CA GLU A 24 -6.52 5.52 -1.02
C GLU A 24 -5.11 5.44 -1.61
N MET A 25 -4.74 4.29 -2.16
CA MET A 25 -3.46 4.09 -2.82
C MET A 25 -3.28 4.99 -4.03
N GLU A 26 -4.33 5.23 -4.79
CA GLU A 26 -4.26 6.14 -5.94
C GLU A 26 -3.81 7.52 -5.52
N MET A 27 -4.29 8.01 -4.38
CA MET A 27 -3.85 9.28 -3.82
C MET A 27 -2.38 9.26 -3.44
N TRP A 28 -1.93 8.18 -2.80
CA TRP A 28 -0.53 8.05 -2.41
C TRP A 28 0.40 7.90 -3.60
N LEU A 29 -0.02 7.16 -4.62
CA LEU A 29 0.76 6.99 -5.84
C LEU A 29 0.88 8.28 -6.64
N ASP A 30 -0.10 9.15 -6.52
CA ASP A 30 -0.09 10.47 -7.14
C ASP A 30 0.87 11.41 -6.42
N GLU A 31 0.92 11.33 -5.10
CA GLU A 31 1.77 12.15 -4.25
C GLU A 31 3.22 11.65 -4.23
N TYR A 32 3.42 10.35 -4.24
CA TYR A 32 4.73 9.71 -4.19
C TYR A 32 5.06 9.05 -5.52
N ASN A 33 6.04 9.61 -6.19
CA ASN A 33 6.55 9.09 -7.43
C ASN A 33 7.49 7.91 -7.14
N PHE A 34 7.39 6.84 -7.93
CA PHE A 34 8.26 5.67 -7.79
C PHE A 34 9.74 6.04 -7.90
N GLU A 35 10.09 6.93 -8.83
CA GLU A 35 11.47 7.38 -8.99
C GLU A 35 12.03 8.03 -7.74
N ARG A 36 11.22 8.83 -7.07
CA ARG A 36 11.60 9.48 -5.84
C ARG A 36 11.75 8.48 -4.70
N TRP A 37 10.85 7.51 -4.62
CA TRP A 37 10.89 6.48 -3.60
C TRP A 37 12.13 5.60 -3.75
N ILE A 38 12.47 5.21 -4.99
CA ILE A 38 13.62 4.37 -5.26
C ILE A 38 14.93 5.13 -5.02
N ASP A 39 14.97 6.43 -5.34
CA ASP A 39 16.13 7.29 -5.06
C ASP A 39 16.44 7.42 -3.57
N GLU A 40 15.41 7.40 -2.74
CA GLU A 40 15.58 7.48 -1.30
C GLU A 40 16.09 6.18 -0.69
N ARG A 41 15.77 5.05 -1.31
CA ARG A 41 16.13 3.72 -0.81
C ARG A 41 17.39 3.15 -1.42
N TYR A 42 17.66 3.50 -2.66
CA TYR A 42 18.79 2.96 -3.42
C TYR A 42 19.59 4.12 -3.99
N ASN A 43 20.91 3.93 -4.11
CA ASN A 43 21.73 4.95 -4.73
C ASN A 43 21.66 4.83 -6.27
N ALA A 44 22.13 5.88 -6.96
CA ALA A 44 22.06 5.94 -8.42
C ALA A 44 22.76 4.77 -9.10
N HIS A 45 23.88 4.33 -8.53
CA HIS A 45 24.65 3.21 -9.06
C HIS A 45 23.87 1.89 -8.98
N GLU A 46 23.22 1.66 -7.86
CA GLU A 46 22.39 0.47 -7.66
C GLU A 46 21.21 0.46 -8.63
N ILE A 47 20.56 1.61 -8.82
CA ILE A 47 19.44 1.76 -9.74
C ILE A 47 19.87 1.45 -11.18
N PHE A 48 21.02 1.95 -11.56
CA PHE A 48 21.56 1.73 -12.90
C PHE A 48 21.95 0.28 -13.16
N SER A 49 22.36 -0.42 -12.11
CA SER A 49 22.79 -1.82 -12.18
C SER A 49 21.63 -2.81 -12.16
N MET A 50 20.44 -2.36 -11.84
CA MET A 50 19.25 -3.22 -11.76
C MET A 50 18.83 -3.74 -13.13
N CYS A 51 18.63 -5.05 -13.20
CA CYS A 51 18.01 -5.65 -14.38
C CYS A 51 16.49 -5.48 -14.31
N GLU A 52 15.79 -5.82 -15.38
CA GLU A 52 14.34 -5.68 -15.46
C GLU A 52 13.60 -6.43 -14.34
N MET A 53 14.08 -7.63 -14.02
CA MET A 53 13.48 -8.45 -12.95
C MET A 53 13.64 -7.80 -11.58
N GLU A 54 14.81 -7.25 -11.30
CA GLU A 54 15.05 -6.55 -10.04
C GLU A 54 14.22 -5.28 -9.93
N ARG A 55 14.07 -4.55 -11.01
CA ARG A 55 13.23 -3.36 -11.06
C ARG A 55 11.78 -3.69 -10.78
N GLN A 56 11.31 -4.81 -11.30
CA GLN A 56 9.95 -5.25 -11.08
C GLN A 56 9.71 -5.63 -9.63
N GLU A 57 10.67 -6.31 -9.01
CA GLU A 57 10.62 -6.64 -7.58
C GLU A 57 10.59 -5.39 -6.71
N VAL A 58 11.42 -4.41 -7.03
CA VAL A 58 11.46 -3.13 -6.32
C VAL A 58 10.13 -2.38 -6.50
N TYR A 59 9.56 -2.44 -7.68
CA TYR A 59 8.25 -1.83 -7.93
C TYR A 59 7.16 -2.46 -7.07
N GLU A 60 7.20 -3.78 -6.91
CA GLU A 60 6.28 -4.49 -6.02
C GLU A 60 6.45 -4.06 -4.56
N GLU A 61 7.69 -3.87 -4.11
CA GLU A 61 7.98 -3.35 -2.78
C GLU A 61 7.40 -1.96 -2.59
N PHE A 62 7.55 -1.11 -3.59
CA PHE A 62 6.98 0.23 -3.58
C PHE A 62 5.45 0.16 -3.48
N TYR A 63 4.84 -0.70 -4.27
CA TYR A 63 3.39 -0.88 -4.26
C TYR A 63 2.89 -1.35 -2.90
N ASP A 64 3.58 -2.33 -2.32
CA ASP A 64 3.25 -2.83 -0.98
C ASP A 64 3.43 -1.75 0.10
N ALA A 65 4.48 -0.95 0.00
CA ALA A 65 4.71 0.15 0.92
C ALA A 65 3.60 1.20 0.84
N MET A 66 3.14 1.50 -0.36
CA MET A 66 2.02 2.44 -0.55
C MET A 66 0.72 1.86 -0.02
N ARG A 67 0.52 0.57 -0.18
CA ARG A 67 -0.65 -0.12 0.37
C ARG A 67 -0.67 -0.07 1.89
N GLU A 68 0.47 -0.31 2.53
CA GLU A 68 0.59 -0.20 3.99
C GLU A 68 0.28 1.21 4.48
N LYS A 69 0.80 2.23 3.78
CA LYS A 69 0.51 3.63 4.11
C LYS A 69 -0.97 3.95 3.96
N ALA A 70 -1.59 3.45 2.91
CA ALA A 70 -3.01 3.63 2.69
C ALA A 70 -3.83 3.01 3.83
N ILE A 71 -3.49 1.79 4.21
CA ILE A 71 -4.18 1.09 5.30
C ILE A 71 -3.99 1.82 6.63
N GLU A 72 -2.79 2.28 6.93
CA GLU A 72 -2.51 3.05 8.15
C GLU A 72 -3.30 4.35 8.21
N ASN A 73 -3.52 4.97 7.06
CA ASN A 73 -4.25 6.23 6.97
C ASN A 73 -5.77 6.04 6.99
N MET A 74 -6.23 4.82 6.82
CA MET A 74 -7.64 4.47 6.91
C MET A 74 -7.98 4.08 8.34
N ASP A 75 -9.15 4.49 8.81
CA ASP A 75 -9.61 4.17 10.16
C ASP A 75 -10.32 2.82 10.19
N TYR A 76 -9.62 1.77 9.81
CA TYR A 76 -10.14 0.41 9.77
C TYR A 76 -9.23 -0.55 10.53
N GLU A 77 -9.85 -1.49 11.20
CA GLU A 77 -9.15 -2.56 11.91
C GLU A 77 -9.72 -3.91 11.48
N PRO A 78 -8.89 -4.97 11.47
CA PRO A 78 -9.43 -6.31 11.21
C PRO A 78 -10.46 -6.66 12.27
N ALA A 79 -11.66 -6.96 11.83
CA ALA A 79 -12.74 -7.39 12.71
C ALA A 79 -12.76 -8.92 12.69
N GLU A 80 -11.88 -9.54 13.45
CA GLU A 80 -11.89 -10.98 13.58
C GLU A 80 -13.00 -11.40 14.52
N GLU A 81 -13.90 -12.18 13.98
CA GLU A 81 -14.91 -12.81 14.81
C GLU A 81 -14.30 -14.08 15.41
N GLU A 82 -14.12 -14.06 16.68
CA GLU A 82 -13.71 -15.25 17.38
C GLU A 82 -14.96 -16.09 17.66
N GLU A 83 -14.89 -17.28 17.25
CA GLU A 83 -15.94 -18.25 17.51
C GLU A 83 -15.72 -18.94 18.84
#